data_632ecb08f999610b675d52a19e972aa0
#
_entry.id   632ecb08f999610b675d52a19e972aa0
#
_cell.length_a   1.000
_cell.length_b   1.000
_cell.length_c   1.000
_cell.angle_alpha   90.00
_cell.angle_beta   90.00
_cell.angle_gamma   90.00
#
_symmetry.space_group_name_H-M   'P 1'
#
loop_
_entity.id
_entity.type
_entity.pdbx_description
1 polymer ?
#
loop_
_entity_poly.entity_id
_entity_poly.type
_entity_poly.pdbx_seq_one_letter_code
_entity_poly.pdbx_strand_id
1 'polypeptide(L)'
;KSSAASDVYKRQDVDGFHPINVGRMDIGLPCFISATPLGIMTLLDRYNIKTSGKKCVILGRSNIVGKPMASLMMQKCYGDATVTVCHSRSATLKEECREADIVIAAIGRPEFVTADMVKEGAVVIDVGTTRVPDATRKSGFRLCGDVKFDEVAPKCSYITPVPGGVGPMTICSLMKNTLAAGKKEYYK
;
A
#
# COMPACT_ATOMS: atom_id res chain seq x y z
N LYS A 1 -6.48 15.09 -33.49
CA LYS A 1 -6.68 13.60 -33.60
C LYS A 1 -6.19 12.80 -32.37
N SER A 2 -5.86 13.43 -31.23
CA SER A 2 -5.29 12.68 -30.08
C SER A 2 -6.22 12.58 -28.85
N SER A 3 -7.30 13.35 -28.75
CA SER A 3 -8.11 13.38 -27.52
C SER A 3 -8.95 12.12 -27.32
N ALA A 4 -9.64 11.64 -28.34
CA ALA A 4 -10.56 10.50 -28.19
C ALA A 4 -9.83 9.17 -27.88
N ALA A 5 -8.69 8.88 -28.52
CA ALA A 5 -7.89 7.70 -28.23
C ALA A 5 -7.30 7.76 -26.81
N SER A 6 -6.78 8.92 -26.38
CA SER A 6 -6.29 9.16 -25.03
C SER A 6 -7.40 8.96 -23.98
N ASP A 7 -8.64 9.34 -24.28
CA ASP A 7 -9.76 9.19 -23.34
C ASP A 7 -10.23 7.74 -23.21
N VAL A 8 -10.15 6.93 -24.27
CA VAL A 8 -10.45 5.49 -24.23
C VAL A 8 -9.46 4.76 -23.32
N TYR A 9 -8.16 5.00 -23.45
CA TYR A 9 -7.14 4.36 -22.63
C TYR A 9 -7.28 4.69 -21.14
N LYS A 10 -7.65 5.92 -20.78
CA LYS A 10 -7.90 6.31 -19.38
C LYS A 10 -9.03 5.51 -18.74
N ARG A 11 -10.11 5.25 -19.49
CA ARG A 11 -11.28 4.52 -18.99
C ARG A 11 -11.02 3.03 -18.80
N GLN A 12 -10.05 2.49 -19.55
CA GLN A 12 -9.65 1.07 -19.48
C GLN A 12 -8.59 0.81 -18.42
N ASP A 13 -7.93 1.85 -17.89
CA ASP A 13 -6.89 1.75 -16.88
C ASP A 13 -7.48 1.60 -15.48
N VAL A 14 -8.15 0.49 -15.25
CA VAL A 14 -8.75 0.17 -13.94
C VAL A 14 -7.71 -0.12 -12.85
N ASP A 15 -6.46 -0.36 -13.25
CA ASP A 15 -5.32 -0.50 -12.33
C ASP A 15 -4.80 0.83 -11.81
N GLY A 16 -5.16 1.96 -12.47
CA GLY A 16 -4.74 3.30 -12.07
C GLY A 16 -3.28 3.64 -12.35
N PHE A 17 -2.65 2.99 -13.34
CA PHE A 17 -1.22 3.19 -13.66
C PHE A 17 -0.98 4.17 -14.79
N HIS A 18 -2.01 4.53 -15.55
CA HIS A 18 -1.88 5.50 -16.62
C HIS A 18 -1.45 6.86 -16.05
N PRO A 19 -0.49 7.58 -16.70
CA PRO A 19 0.02 8.86 -16.18
C PRO A 19 -1.05 9.89 -15.83
N ILE A 20 -2.18 9.90 -16.52
CA ILE A 20 -3.30 10.79 -16.22
C ILE A 20 -3.98 10.39 -14.90
N ASN A 21 -4.21 9.09 -14.64
CA ASN A 21 -4.76 8.64 -13.38
C ASN A 21 -3.78 8.94 -12.24
N VAL A 22 -2.49 8.67 -12.44
CA VAL A 22 -1.44 8.96 -11.46
C VAL A 22 -1.38 10.45 -11.14
N GLY A 23 -1.34 11.33 -12.15
CA GLY A 23 -1.31 12.78 -11.93
C GLY A 23 -2.58 13.31 -11.28
N ARG A 24 -3.75 12.80 -11.67
CA ARG A 24 -5.03 13.18 -11.03
C ARG A 24 -5.08 12.74 -9.57
N MET A 25 -4.65 11.52 -9.28
CA MET A 25 -4.55 11.01 -7.91
C MET A 25 -3.62 11.90 -7.07
N ASP A 26 -2.46 12.26 -7.60
CA ASP A 26 -1.44 13.05 -6.89
C ASP A 26 -1.94 14.44 -6.49
N ILE A 27 -2.81 15.05 -7.30
CA ILE A 27 -3.42 16.36 -7.02
C ILE A 27 -4.86 16.26 -6.44
N GLY A 28 -5.29 15.07 -6.04
CA GLY A 28 -6.59 14.86 -5.38
C GLY A 28 -7.81 14.96 -6.29
N LEU A 29 -7.67 14.77 -7.60
CA LEU A 29 -8.80 14.76 -8.54
C LEU A 29 -9.39 13.35 -8.69
N PRO A 30 -10.71 13.22 -8.95
CA PRO A 30 -11.36 11.92 -9.16
C PRO A 30 -10.69 11.12 -10.30
N CYS A 31 -10.26 9.89 -10.01
CA CYS A 31 -9.58 9.01 -10.96
C CYS A 31 -9.59 7.56 -10.47
N PHE A 32 -9.10 6.63 -11.30
CA PHE A 32 -8.79 5.30 -10.83
C PHE A 32 -7.50 5.33 -10.01
N ILE A 33 -7.60 4.88 -8.76
CA ILE A 33 -6.46 4.77 -7.83
C ILE A 33 -5.90 3.35 -7.93
N SER A 34 -4.58 3.22 -7.90
CA SER A 34 -3.91 1.91 -7.87
C SER A 34 -4.52 1.00 -6.81
N ALA A 35 -4.84 -0.24 -7.22
CA ALA A 35 -5.70 -1.14 -6.44
C ALA A 35 -5.14 -1.48 -5.05
N THR A 36 -3.83 -1.74 -4.92
CA THR A 36 -3.22 -2.06 -3.62
C THR A 36 -3.24 -0.87 -2.66
N PRO A 37 -2.79 0.34 -3.04
CA PRO A 37 -2.94 1.54 -2.22
C PRO A 37 -4.40 1.83 -1.82
N LEU A 38 -5.34 1.73 -2.75
CA LEU A 38 -6.77 1.90 -2.45
C LEU A 38 -7.26 0.88 -1.42
N GLY A 39 -6.81 -0.38 -1.53
CA GLY A 39 -7.11 -1.45 -0.58
C GLY A 39 -6.57 -1.15 0.82
N ILE A 40 -5.36 -0.62 0.92
CA ILE A 40 -4.75 -0.23 2.19
C ILE A 40 -5.53 0.93 2.83
N MET A 41 -5.86 1.97 2.06
CA MET A 41 -6.69 3.08 2.57
C MET A 41 -8.05 2.58 3.07
N THR A 42 -8.66 1.64 2.34
CA THR A 42 -9.92 1.00 2.75
C THR A 42 -9.78 0.22 4.06
N LEU A 43 -8.64 -0.48 4.29
CA LEU A 43 -8.37 -1.17 5.55
C LEU A 43 -8.25 -0.17 6.70
N LEU A 44 -7.44 0.87 6.55
CA LEU A 44 -7.25 1.90 7.57
C LEU A 44 -8.58 2.54 7.98
N ASP A 45 -9.42 2.88 7.00
CA ASP A 45 -10.76 3.44 7.24
C ASP A 45 -11.68 2.45 7.96
N ARG A 46 -11.77 1.19 7.48
CA ARG A 46 -12.64 0.17 8.08
C ARG A 46 -12.32 -0.18 9.51
N TYR A 47 -11.06 -0.13 9.89
CA TYR A 47 -10.60 -0.37 11.27
C TYR A 47 -10.57 0.92 12.09
N ASN A 48 -11.06 2.05 11.55
CA ASN A 48 -11.07 3.37 12.19
C ASN A 48 -9.67 3.79 12.67
N ILE A 49 -8.63 3.45 11.93
CA ILE A 49 -7.25 3.81 12.24
C ILE A 49 -7.03 5.27 11.85
N LYS A 50 -6.81 6.10 12.86
CA LYS A 50 -6.54 7.53 12.65
C LYS A 50 -5.16 7.72 12.04
N THR A 51 -5.10 8.39 10.90
CA THR A 51 -3.86 8.66 10.16
C THR A 51 -3.46 10.14 10.21
N SER A 52 -4.42 11.04 10.40
CA SER A 52 -4.18 12.49 10.45
C SER A 52 -3.18 12.85 11.55
N GLY A 53 -2.13 13.60 11.17
CA GLY A 53 -1.05 14.02 12.03
C GLY A 53 -0.08 12.91 12.48
N LYS A 54 -0.26 11.67 11.99
CA LYS A 54 0.59 10.54 12.34
C LYS A 54 1.85 10.49 11.47
N LYS A 55 2.95 9.97 12.04
CA LYS A 55 4.17 9.67 11.28
C LYS A 55 3.99 8.33 10.55
N CYS A 56 3.93 8.38 9.22
CA CYS A 56 3.83 7.22 8.36
C CYS A 56 5.15 6.98 7.63
N VAL A 57 5.71 5.79 7.78
CA VAL A 57 6.91 5.37 7.05
C VAL A 57 6.53 4.32 6.03
N ILE A 58 6.91 4.57 4.77
CA ILE A 58 6.68 3.67 3.66
C ILE A 58 8.01 3.08 3.21
N LEU A 59 8.13 1.77 3.32
CA LEU A 59 9.30 1.02 2.87
C LEU A 59 9.09 0.57 1.43
N GLY A 60 9.78 1.20 0.51
CA GLY A 60 9.67 0.98 -0.93
C GLY A 60 9.15 2.21 -1.67
N ARG A 61 9.54 2.32 -2.95
CA ARG A 61 9.21 3.47 -3.81
C ARG A 61 8.78 3.05 -5.22
N SER A 62 8.12 1.90 -5.31
CA SER A 62 7.59 1.40 -6.57
C SER A 62 6.48 2.31 -7.11
N ASN A 63 6.29 2.32 -8.43
CA ASN A 63 5.18 3.04 -9.05
C ASN A 63 3.82 2.40 -8.71
N ILE A 64 3.82 1.12 -8.29
CA ILE A 64 2.61 0.34 -8.04
C ILE A 64 2.08 0.55 -6.61
N VAL A 65 2.98 0.69 -5.62
CA VAL A 65 2.60 0.80 -4.21
C VAL A 65 3.25 2.01 -3.54
N GLY A 66 4.58 2.09 -3.48
CA GLY A 66 5.27 3.06 -2.63
C GLY A 66 4.93 4.51 -2.94
N LYS A 67 5.03 4.92 -4.21
CA LYS A 67 4.69 6.28 -4.63
C LYS A 67 3.21 6.60 -4.46
N PRO A 68 2.25 5.78 -4.95
CA PRO A 68 0.83 6.02 -4.72
C PRO A 68 0.46 6.08 -3.24
N MET A 69 1.03 5.21 -2.41
CA MET A 69 0.81 5.25 -0.97
C MET A 69 1.29 6.55 -0.35
N ALA A 70 2.49 7.02 -0.73
CA ALA A 70 3.01 8.29 -0.22
C ALA A 70 2.08 9.45 -0.58
N SER A 71 1.63 9.50 -1.82
CA SER A 71 0.70 10.51 -2.29
C SER A 71 -0.62 10.48 -1.51
N LEU A 72 -1.25 9.30 -1.37
CA LEU A 72 -2.52 9.17 -0.65
C LEU A 72 -2.39 9.49 0.85
N MET A 73 -1.32 9.00 1.50
CA MET A 73 -1.13 9.20 2.93
C MET A 73 -0.86 10.66 3.30
N MET A 74 -0.23 11.46 2.42
CA MET A 74 0.00 12.89 2.71
C MET A 74 -1.17 13.79 2.33
N GLN A 75 -2.13 13.33 1.52
CA GLN A 75 -3.27 14.16 1.12
C GLN A 75 -4.24 14.39 2.27
N LYS A 76 -4.65 15.65 2.47
CA LYS A 76 -5.59 16.07 3.51
C LYS A 76 -6.94 15.33 3.44
N CYS A 77 -7.41 14.99 2.25
CA CYS A 77 -8.69 14.30 2.05
C CYS A 77 -8.61 12.77 2.22
N TYR A 78 -7.41 12.21 2.39
CA TYR A 78 -7.19 10.78 2.57
C TYR A 78 -6.47 10.48 3.89
N GLY A 79 -5.14 10.52 3.90
CA GLY A 79 -4.34 10.12 5.04
C GLY A 79 -4.02 11.23 6.02
N ASP A 80 -3.78 12.44 5.51
CA ASP A 80 -3.40 13.64 6.28
C ASP A 80 -2.24 13.37 7.28
N ALA A 81 -1.31 12.51 6.85
CA ALA A 81 -0.17 12.05 7.64
C ALA A 81 1.13 12.75 7.24
N THR A 82 2.12 12.77 8.14
CA THR A 82 3.50 13.08 7.80
C THR A 82 4.16 11.84 7.24
N VAL A 83 4.63 11.89 5.99
CA VAL A 83 5.10 10.71 5.26
C VAL A 83 6.60 10.74 5.00
N THR A 84 7.29 9.68 5.40
CA THR A 84 8.69 9.42 5.04
C THR A 84 8.75 8.18 4.14
N VAL A 85 9.40 8.30 2.98
CA VAL A 85 9.61 7.16 2.07
C VAL A 85 11.05 6.66 2.19
N CYS A 86 11.21 5.43 2.65
CA CYS A 86 12.51 4.77 2.77
C CYS A 86 12.69 3.69 1.70
N HIS A 87 13.94 3.42 1.35
CA HIS A 87 14.31 2.39 0.39
C HIS A 87 15.67 1.76 0.77
N SER A 88 16.13 0.77 0.03
CA SER A 88 17.34 -0.01 0.33
C SER A 88 18.65 0.80 0.49
N ARG A 89 18.65 2.07 0.11
CA ARG A 89 19.79 3.00 0.25
C ARG A 89 19.56 4.09 1.28
N SER A 90 18.44 4.08 2.00
CA SER A 90 18.17 5.04 3.08
C SER A 90 19.05 4.72 4.28
N ALA A 91 19.86 5.67 4.71
CA ALA A 91 20.84 5.47 5.80
C ALA A 91 20.13 5.26 7.16
N THR A 92 19.05 5.98 7.40
CA THR A 92 18.30 6.02 8.67
C THR A 92 17.00 5.21 8.63
N LEU A 93 16.92 4.17 7.78
CA LEU A 93 15.67 3.42 7.57
C LEU A 93 15.12 2.81 8.87
N LYS A 94 15.99 2.25 9.70
CA LYS A 94 15.58 1.60 10.97
C LYS A 94 15.08 2.63 11.99
N GLU A 95 15.77 3.74 12.10
CA GLU A 95 15.43 4.85 12.98
C GLU A 95 14.07 5.45 12.60
N GLU A 96 13.86 5.69 11.31
CA GLU A 96 12.59 6.18 10.80
C GLU A 96 11.43 5.24 11.15
N CYS A 97 11.63 3.93 10.96
CA CYS A 97 10.63 2.92 11.30
C CYS A 97 10.31 2.89 12.80
N ARG A 98 11.33 3.02 13.68
CA ARG A 98 11.15 3.03 15.14
C ARG A 98 10.30 4.19 15.63
N GLU A 99 10.31 5.31 14.94
CA GLU A 99 9.54 6.49 15.29
C GLU A 99 8.14 6.50 14.65
N ALA A 100 7.88 5.63 13.69
CA ALA A 100 6.65 5.62 12.92
C ALA A 100 5.44 5.15 13.72
N ASP A 101 4.33 5.86 13.61
CA ASP A 101 3.01 5.40 14.08
C ASP A 101 2.44 4.34 13.15
N ILE A 102 2.72 4.49 11.84
CA ILE A 102 2.25 3.61 10.78
C ILE A 102 3.45 3.21 9.92
N VAL A 103 3.67 1.92 9.74
CA VAL A 103 4.69 1.36 8.84
C VAL A 103 4.00 0.61 7.72
N ILE A 104 4.28 0.98 6.48
CA ILE A 104 3.79 0.28 5.29
C ILE A 104 4.98 -0.39 4.61
N ALA A 105 5.08 -1.72 4.76
CA ALA A 105 6.19 -2.50 4.24
C ALA A 105 5.88 -3.00 2.82
N ALA A 106 6.58 -2.45 1.82
CA ALA A 106 6.44 -2.76 0.40
C ALA A 106 7.81 -2.77 -0.32
N ILE A 107 8.80 -3.37 0.32
CA ILE A 107 10.20 -3.42 -0.15
C ILE A 107 10.51 -4.68 -0.95
N GLY A 108 9.67 -5.72 -0.84
CA GLY A 108 9.83 -7.00 -1.54
C GLY A 108 10.98 -7.85 -0.97
N ARG A 109 11.25 -7.75 0.33
CA ARG A 109 12.28 -8.52 1.04
C ARG A 109 11.66 -9.28 2.19
N PRO A 110 11.58 -10.63 2.12
CA PRO A 110 10.96 -11.45 3.15
C PRO A 110 11.52 -11.17 4.54
N GLU A 111 10.63 -10.97 5.51
CA GLU A 111 10.95 -10.83 6.94
C GLU A 111 12.00 -9.73 7.25
N PHE A 112 12.06 -8.70 6.40
CA PHE A 112 13.02 -7.61 6.55
C PHE A 112 12.72 -6.73 7.77
N VAL A 113 11.43 -6.46 8.02
CA VAL A 113 11.00 -5.64 9.16
C VAL A 113 10.92 -6.51 10.41
N THR A 114 11.77 -6.23 11.38
CA THR A 114 11.91 -6.97 12.64
C THR A 114 11.37 -6.16 13.82
N ALA A 115 11.19 -6.79 14.97
CA ALA A 115 10.59 -6.17 16.17
C ALA A 115 11.38 -4.95 16.69
N ASP A 116 12.70 -4.92 16.47
CA ASP A 116 13.56 -3.78 16.83
C ASP A 116 13.39 -2.55 15.94
N MET A 117 12.68 -2.71 14.80
CA MET A 117 12.36 -1.63 13.86
C MET A 117 10.97 -1.02 14.08
N VAL A 118 10.17 -1.54 14.99
CA VAL A 118 8.77 -1.10 15.18
C VAL A 118 8.57 -0.66 16.62
N LYS A 119 7.95 0.51 16.81
CA LYS A 119 7.60 0.96 18.16
C LYS A 119 6.38 0.25 18.71
N GLU A 120 6.23 0.28 20.01
CA GLU A 120 5.04 -0.25 20.71
C GLU A 120 3.77 0.47 20.26
N GLY A 121 2.71 -0.29 19.99
CA GLY A 121 1.42 0.23 19.56
C GLY A 121 1.35 0.70 18.11
N ALA A 122 2.39 0.50 17.30
CA ALA A 122 2.38 0.89 15.89
C ALA A 122 1.35 0.10 15.06
N VAL A 123 0.92 0.70 13.96
CA VAL A 123 0.14 0.03 12.90
C VAL A 123 1.10 -0.43 11.81
N VAL A 124 1.07 -1.71 11.47
CA VAL A 124 1.96 -2.29 10.45
C VAL A 124 1.14 -2.91 9.31
N ILE A 125 1.36 -2.40 8.10
CA ILE A 125 0.73 -2.89 6.89
C ILE A 125 1.79 -3.60 6.05
N ASP A 126 1.73 -4.91 6.02
CA ASP A 126 2.62 -5.75 5.21
C ASP A 126 2.02 -5.98 3.82
N VAL A 127 2.69 -5.46 2.81
CA VAL A 127 2.30 -5.59 1.38
C VAL A 127 3.14 -6.67 0.69
N GLY A 128 4.19 -7.15 1.36
CA GLY A 128 5.10 -8.17 0.81
C GLY A 128 4.36 -9.47 0.48
N THR A 129 4.68 -10.05 -0.67
CA THR A 129 4.12 -11.36 -1.11
C THR A 129 5.20 -12.15 -1.84
N THR A 130 6.23 -12.55 -1.13
CA THR A 130 7.35 -13.32 -1.69
C THR A 130 7.15 -14.80 -1.46
N ARG A 131 7.37 -15.62 -2.49
CA ARG A 131 7.41 -17.08 -2.35
C ARG A 131 8.77 -17.50 -1.81
N VAL A 132 8.78 -18.14 -0.67
CA VAL A 132 9.99 -18.71 -0.07
C VAL A 132 9.88 -20.24 -0.05
N PRO A 133 10.99 -20.99 -0.24
CA PRO A 133 10.97 -22.44 -0.15
C PRO A 133 10.46 -22.92 1.21
N ASP A 134 9.61 -23.95 1.21
CA ASP A 134 9.06 -24.57 2.43
C ASP A 134 8.79 -26.05 2.14
N ALA A 135 9.67 -26.91 2.63
CA ALA A 135 9.59 -28.34 2.43
C ALA A 135 8.40 -29.00 3.17
N THR A 136 7.77 -28.30 4.13
CA THR A 136 6.60 -28.79 4.87
C THR A 136 5.31 -28.66 4.08
N ARG A 137 5.31 -27.83 3.04
CA ARG A 137 4.15 -27.58 2.18
C ARG A 137 4.15 -28.49 0.95
N LYS A 138 3.00 -29.04 0.60
CA LYS A 138 2.84 -29.84 -0.63
C LYS A 138 3.27 -29.09 -1.91
N SER A 139 3.14 -27.76 -1.92
CA SER A 139 3.56 -26.91 -3.03
C SER A 139 5.08 -26.64 -3.06
N GLY A 140 5.83 -27.03 -2.03
CA GLY A 140 7.25 -26.70 -1.87
C GLY A 140 7.52 -25.22 -1.48
N PHE A 141 6.49 -24.39 -1.33
CA PHE A 141 6.62 -22.96 -1.06
C PHE A 141 5.58 -22.45 -0.06
N ARG A 142 5.94 -21.42 0.69
CA ARG A 142 5.00 -20.57 1.45
C ARG A 142 5.05 -19.13 0.97
N LEU A 143 3.97 -18.39 1.13
CA LEU A 143 3.97 -16.95 0.99
C LEU A 143 4.52 -16.31 2.26
N CYS A 144 5.40 -15.35 2.08
CA CYS A 144 6.04 -14.62 3.15
C CYS A 144 5.91 -13.12 2.89
N GLY A 145 5.58 -12.37 3.92
CA GLY A 145 5.55 -10.92 3.89
C GLY A 145 6.92 -10.30 4.06
N ASP A 146 6.97 -8.99 3.99
CA ASP A 146 8.17 -8.20 4.27
C ASP A 146 8.42 -8.04 5.78
N VAL A 147 7.44 -8.37 6.60
CA VAL A 147 7.47 -8.25 8.07
C VAL A 147 7.67 -9.62 8.71
N LYS A 148 8.55 -9.70 9.71
CA LYS A 148 8.71 -10.88 10.55
C LYS A 148 7.55 -10.95 11.54
N PHE A 149 6.42 -11.49 11.07
CA PHE A 149 5.11 -11.39 11.69
C PHE A 149 5.10 -11.80 13.16
N ASP A 150 5.66 -12.97 13.49
CA ASP A 150 5.60 -13.54 14.85
C ASP A 150 6.31 -12.67 15.89
N GLU A 151 7.35 -11.93 15.49
CA GLU A 151 8.10 -11.03 16.37
C GLU A 151 7.47 -9.64 16.46
N VAL A 152 6.87 -9.17 15.38
CA VAL A 152 6.35 -7.81 15.26
C VAL A 152 4.92 -7.71 15.78
N ALA A 153 4.09 -8.73 15.54
CA ALA A 153 2.67 -8.71 15.91
C ALA A 153 2.40 -8.42 17.39
N PRO A 154 3.16 -8.96 18.36
CA PRO A 154 2.94 -8.66 19.77
C PRO A 154 3.11 -7.18 20.16
N LYS A 155 3.84 -6.41 19.36
CA LYS A 155 4.10 -4.98 19.58
C LYS A 155 3.07 -4.06 18.93
N CYS A 156 2.33 -4.57 17.95
CA CYS A 156 1.45 -3.76 17.12
C CYS A 156 0.06 -3.58 17.73
N SER A 157 -0.54 -2.42 17.52
CA SER A 157 -1.99 -2.26 17.72
C SER A 157 -2.77 -2.93 16.60
N TYR A 158 -2.24 -2.88 15.36
CA TYR A 158 -2.78 -3.56 14.18
C TYR A 158 -1.64 -4.02 13.30
N ILE A 159 -1.78 -5.20 12.73
CA ILE A 159 -0.86 -5.74 11.73
C ILE A 159 -1.61 -6.58 10.70
N THR A 160 -1.27 -6.46 9.42
CA THR A 160 -1.85 -7.31 8.38
C THR A 160 -1.07 -8.61 8.25
N PRO A 161 -1.75 -9.79 8.21
CA PRO A 161 -1.08 -11.05 7.96
C PRO A 161 -0.74 -11.23 6.48
N VAL A 162 0.23 -12.09 6.19
CA VAL A 162 0.53 -12.58 4.84
C VAL A 162 0.58 -14.12 4.87
N PRO A 163 -0.31 -14.79 4.11
CA PRO A 163 -1.41 -14.30 3.28
C PRO A 163 -2.64 -13.83 4.08
N GLY A 164 -3.59 -13.19 3.39
CA GLY A 164 -4.92 -12.87 3.93
C GLY A 164 -5.13 -11.41 4.38
N GLY A 165 -4.08 -10.58 4.35
CA GLY A 165 -4.15 -9.15 4.66
C GLY A 165 -4.47 -8.27 3.44
N VAL A 166 -3.46 -7.60 2.90
CA VAL A 166 -3.60 -6.62 1.80
C VAL A 166 -4.04 -7.28 0.48
N GLY A 167 -3.61 -8.52 0.19
CA GLY A 167 -3.89 -9.19 -1.08
C GLY A 167 -5.37 -9.24 -1.46
N PRO A 168 -6.28 -9.76 -0.62
CA PRO A 168 -7.73 -9.76 -0.87
C PRO A 168 -8.30 -8.35 -1.12
N MET A 169 -7.78 -7.35 -0.44
CA MET A 169 -8.21 -5.95 -0.60
C MET A 169 -7.78 -5.36 -1.94
N THR A 170 -6.64 -5.77 -2.47
CA THR A 170 -6.19 -5.41 -3.82
C THR A 170 -7.21 -5.90 -4.87
N ILE A 171 -7.64 -7.16 -4.77
CA ILE A 171 -8.64 -7.74 -5.65
C ILE A 171 -9.97 -6.99 -5.54
N CYS A 172 -10.43 -6.73 -4.31
CA CYS A 172 -11.67 -6.00 -4.07
C CYS A 172 -11.62 -4.58 -4.68
N SER A 173 -10.49 -3.89 -4.53
CA SER A 173 -10.30 -2.54 -5.09
C SER A 173 -10.27 -2.54 -6.60
N LEU A 174 -9.66 -3.54 -7.23
CA LEU A 174 -9.68 -3.71 -8.68
C LEU A 174 -11.10 -3.93 -9.20
N MET A 175 -11.88 -4.75 -8.51
CA MET A 175 -13.30 -4.95 -8.87
C MET A 175 -14.12 -3.67 -8.74
N LYS A 176 -13.87 -2.87 -7.69
CA LYS A 176 -14.51 -1.55 -7.54
C LYS A 176 -14.15 -0.60 -8.69
N ASN A 177 -12.87 -0.51 -9.05
CA ASN A 177 -12.42 0.29 -10.18
C ASN A 177 -13.06 -0.17 -11.50
N THR A 178 -13.16 -1.48 -11.72
CA THR A 178 -13.81 -2.06 -12.90
C THR A 178 -15.30 -1.69 -12.97
N LEU A 179 -15.99 -1.75 -11.84
CA LEU A 179 -17.39 -1.33 -11.75
C LEU A 179 -17.55 0.18 -12.02
N ALA A 180 -16.68 1.01 -11.44
CA ALA A 180 -16.67 2.45 -11.66
C ALA A 180 -16.39 2.80 -13.14
N ALA A 181 -15.49 2.04 -13.79
CA ALA A 181 -15.23 2.16 -15.22
C ALA A 181 -16.47 1.85 -16.06
N GLY A 182 -17.16 0.75 -15.77
CA GLY A 182 -18.40 0.37 -16.44
C GLY A 182 -19.51 1.42 -16.27
N LYS A 183 -19.58 2.05 -15.12
CA LYS A 183 -20.52 3.15 -14.82
C LYS A 183 -20.08 4.51 -15.34
N LYS A 184 -18.88 4.65 -15.89
CA LYS A 184 -18.27 5.92 -16.36
C LYS A 184 -18.20 7.00 -15.27
N GLU A 185 -17.87 6.62 -14.04
CA GLU A 185 -17.89 7.53 -12.89
C GLU A 185 -16.82 8.63 -12.97
N TYR A 186 -15.63 8.33 -13.49
CA TYR A 186 -14.51 9.29 -13.52
C TYR A 186 -14.28 9.95 -14.87
N TYR A 187 -14.66 9.29 -15.97
CA TYR A 187 -14.45 9.77 -17.33
C TYR A 187 -15.73 9.56 -18.15
N LYS A 188 -16.34 10.65 -18.56
CA LYS A 188 -17.56 10.66 -19.39
C LYS A 188 -17.25 10.45 -20.87
#